data_d9fce9bac245b0f819e3f03da1212bb3
#
_entry.id   d9fce9bac245b0f819e3f03da1212bb3
#
_cell.length_a   1.000
_cell.length_b   1.000
_cell.length_c   1.000
_cell.angle_alpha   90.00
_cell.angle_beta   90.00
_cell.angle_gamma   90.00
#
_symmetry.space_group_name_H-M   'P 1'
#
loop_
_entity.id
_entity.type
_entity.pdbx_description
1 polymer ?
#
loop_
_entity_poly.entity_id
_entity_poly.type
_entity_poly.pdbx_seq_one_letter_code
_entity_poly.pdbx_strand_id
1 'polypeptide(L)'
;YICEHPCENRCKRTLIDAPVNIRGLKKMAVDNAGVVDVPECGEPTGKKVAIIGGGPGGLSAAYYLSLMGHKVTIFEQRKQLGGMLRYGIPNYRLPRTKLDEDINAILSTGIEVKKNISVGTDITLEDINKEYDAIYISIGAHADKKIGIDGEDAKIGVTSAVEMLRAIGDDEIPDYTGKKVVVIGGGNVAMDVARSSVRLGAEKVSIVYRRRKEDMTALEEEVAGAEAEGCDILELMSPVRIEKDKNDNVVGLWVQPQMISKIKGGRPSPKTAAKDEVLIPCDLIVVAIGQGIETRYFEEHGVTVKRGTIEALATSEIKEHKGIFAGGDCVTGPATVIRAIAAGKVAAANIDDYLGFHHEITCDVEIPYAGYEDKIPCGRVEVAVRDAADRKKDFEPIEYGFSCEEACQE
;
A
#
# COMPACT_ATOMS: atom_id res chain seq x y z
N TYR A 1 -7.47 -9.27 4.55
CA TYR A 1 -8.15 -8.06 4.06
C TYR A 1 -7.58 -7.61 2.71
N ILE A 2 -6.33 -7.19 2.63
CA ILE A 2 -5.71 -6.51 1.48
C ILE A 2 -4.73 -7.39 0.68
N CYS A 3 -4.82 -8.69 0.79
CA CYS A 3 -3.96 -9.62 0.05
C CYS A 3 -4.35 -9.64 -1.43
N GLU A 4 -3.39 -9.49 -2.34
CA GLU A 4 -3.60 -9.59 -3.81
C GLU A 4 -3.69 -11.06 -4.30
N HIS A 5 -3.83 -12.00 -3.41
CA HIS A 5 -4.06 -13.46 -3.57
C HIS A 5 -3.35 -14.12 -4.79
N PRO A 6 -2.06 -13.91 -5.04
CA PRO A 6 -1.37 -14.53 -6.17
C PRO A 6 -1.33 -16.06 -6.10
N CYS A 7 -1.59 -16.64 -4.93
CA CYS A 7 -1.75 -18.08 -4.74
C CYS A 7 -2.99 -18.63 -5.45
N GLU A 8 -4.07 -17.87 -5.55
CA GLU A 8 -5.30 -18.26 -6.24
C GLU A 8 -5.05 -18.38 -7.76
N ASN A 9 -4.26 -17.47 -8.35
CA ASN A 9 -3.87 -17.54 -9.76
C ASN A 9 -3.02 -18.78 -10.13
N ARG A 10 -2.46 -19.46 -9.12
CA ARG A 10 -1.67 -20.69 -9.28
C ARG A 10 -2.34 -21.91 -8.66
N CYS A 11 -3.58 -21.76 -8.23
CA CYS A 11 -4.33 -22.85 -7.62
C CYS A 11 -4.61 -23.96 -8.64
N LYS A 12 -4.23 -25.19 -8.32
CA LYS A 12 -4.43 -26.33 -9.23
C LYS A 12 -5.92 -26.72 -9.38
N ARG A 13 -6.77 -26.30 -8.44
CA ARG A 13 -8.21 -26.51 -8.55
C ARG A 13 -8.79 -25.82 -9.78
N THR A 14 -8.16 -24.78 -10.32
CA THR A 14 -8.57 -24.17 -11.61
C THR A 14 -8.58 -25.15 -12.80
N LEU A 15 -7.90 -26.30 -12.67
CA LEU A 15 -7.95 -27.35 -13.68
C LEU A 15 -9.26 -28.19 -13.61
N ILE A 16 -10.05 -28.03 -12.58
CA ILE A 16 -11.28 -28.78 -12.32
C ILE A 16 -12.48 -27.85 -12.44
N ASP A 17 -12.49 -26.74 -11.67
CA ASP A 17 -13.60 -25.78 -11.65
C ASP A 17 -13.11 -24.33 -11.48
N ALA A 18 -12.86 -23.88 -10.25
CA ALA A 18 -12.41 -22.53 -9.92
C ALA A 18 -11.34 -22.57 -8.81
N PRO A 19 -10.47 -21.52 -8.69
CA PRO A 19 -9.49 -21.48 -7.64
C PRO A 19 -10.16 -21.39 -6.26
N VAL A 20 -9.58 -22.05 -5.26
CA VAL A 20 -10.01 -21.88 -3.85
C VAL A 20 -9.93 -20.42 -3.45
N ASN A 21 -10.95 -19.89 -2.78
CA ASN A 21 -10.99 -18.53 -2.27
C ASN A 21 -10.12 -18.40 -1.00
N ILE A 22 -8.80 -18.51 -1.20
CA ILE A 22 -7.80 -18.53 -0.12
C ILE A 22 -7.83 -17.22 0.67
N ARG A 23 -8.02 -16.08 0.00
CA ARG A 23 -8.13 -14.77 0.67
C ARG A 23 -9.33 -14.72 1.59
N GLY A 24 -10.50 -15.15 1.11
CA GLY A 24 -11.73 -15.22 1.90
C GLY A 24 -11.61 -16.12 3.13
N LEU A 25 -11.04 -17.33 2.96
CA LEU A 25 -10.77 -18.26 4.06
C LEU A 25 -9.78 -17.68 5.10
N LYS A 26 -8.71 -17.03 4.65
CA LYS A 26 -7.76 -16.39 5.57
C LYS A 26 -8.40 -15.23 6.34
N LYS A 27 -9.25 -14.42 5.67
CA LYS A 27 -10.00 -13.36 6.34
C LYS A 27 -10.91 -13.94 7.42
N MET A 28 -11.69 -14.98 7.07
CA MET A 28 -12.56 -15.67 7.99
C MET A 28 -11.80 -16.23 9.20
N ALA A 29 -10.65 -16.88 8.98
CA ALA A 29 -9.82 -17.40 10.06
C ALA A 29 -9.34 -16.28 11.01
N VAL A 30 -8.85 -15.15 10.48
CA VAL A 30 -8.40 -14.01 11.29
C VAL A 30 -9.56 -13.36 12.05
N ASP A 31 -10.74 -13.20 11.41
CA ASP A 31 -11.91 -12.57 12.04
C ASP A 31 -12.45 -13.40 13.23
N ASN A 32 -12.20 -14.71 13.24
CA ASN A 32 -12.70 -15.65 14.25
C ASN A 32 -11.61 -16.24 15.17
N ALA A 33 -10.34 -15.90 14.95
CA ALA A 33 -9.22 -16.42 15.77
C ALA A 33 -9.25 -15.93 17.24
N GLY A 34 -9.96 -14.83 17.50
CA GLY A 34 -9.88 -14.18 18.81
C GLY A 34 -8.51 -13.55 19.06
N VAL A 35 -8.13 -13.47 20.33
CA VAL A 35 -6.79 -12.97 20.71
C VAL A 35 -5.77 -14.06 20.43
N VAL A 36 -4.77 -13.72 19.60
CA VAL A 36 -3.65 -14.63 19.30
C VAL A 36 -2.51 -14.26 20.23
N ASP A 37 -1.99 -15.25 20.95
CA ASP A 37 -0.84 -15.06 21.84
C ASP A 37 0.40 -14.71 21.02
N VAL A 38 1.14 -13.71 21.49
CA VAL A 38 2.44 -13.33 20.92
C VAL A 38 3.50 -14.22 21.56
N PRO A 39 4.43 -14.80 20.77
CA PRO A 39 5.51 -15.62 21.31
C PRO A 39 6.35 -14.85 22.34
N GLU A 40 6.86 -15.53 23.33
CA GLU A 40 7.81 -14.97 24.28
C GLU A 40 9.10 -14.54 23.56
N CYS A 41 9.63 -13.38 23.97
CA CYS A 41 10.90 -12.90 23.44
C CYS A 41 12.06 -13.72 24.01
N GLY A 42 13.10 -13.90 23.21
CA GLY A 42 14.36 -14.48 23.64
C GLY A 42 15.05 -13.71 24.74
N GLU A 43 16.11 -14.27 25.29
CA GLU A 43 16.95 -13.62 26.32
C GLU A 43 17.52 -12.28 25.79
N PRO A 44 17.59 -11.23 26.63
CA PRO A 44 18.10 -9.93 26.23
C PRO A 44 19.51 -10.00 25.69
N THR A 45 19.74 -9.61 24.44
CA THR A 45 21.04 -9.60 23.78
C THR A 45 21.93 -8.43 24.21
N GLY A 46 21.36 -7.40 24.85
CA GLY A 46 22.03 -6.14 25.17
C GLY A 46 22.23 -5.22 23.98
N LYS A 47 21.82 -5.61 22.77
CA LYS A 47 21.94 -4.83 21.53
C LYS A 47 20.74 -3.95 21.29
N LYS A 48 20.99 -2.76 20.73
CA LYS A 48 19.97 -1.77 20.39
C LYS A 48 19.85 -1.61 18.88
N VAL A 49 18.65 -1.70 18.36
CA VAL A 49 18.38 -1.51 16.92
C VAL A 49 17.38 -0.37 16.73
N ALA A 50 17.74 0.57 15.84
CA ALA A 50 16.86 1.64 15.42
C ALA A 50 16.16 1.28 14.12
N ILE A 51 14.84 1.51 14.06
CA ILE A 51 14.02 1.34 12.86
C ILE A 51 13.52 2.73 12.43
N ILE A 52 13.81 3.14 11.21
CA ILE A 52 13.34 4.41 10.65
C ILE A 52 12.13 4.13 9.75
N GLY A 53 10.93 4.45 10.25
CA GLY A 53 9.64 4.23 9.61
C GLY A 53 8.85 3.07 10.20
N GLY A 54 7.65 3.38 10.70
CA GLY A 54 6.70 2.47 11.33
C GLY A 54 5.65 1.89 10.38
N GLY A 55 6.01 1.71 9.10
CA GLY A 55 5.21 1.00 8.11
C GLY A 55 5.37 -0.52 8.21
N PRO A 56 4.73 -1.31 7.31
CA PRO A 56 4.72 -2.78 7.41
C PRO A 56 6.12 -3.40 7.39
N GLY A 57 7.08 -2.83 6.66
CA GLY A 57 8.46 -3.30 6.65
C GLY A 57 9.18 -3.07 7.99
N GLY A 58 9.03 -1.87 8.56
CA GLY A 58 9.62 -1.53 9.85
C GLY A 58 8.98 -2.29 11.01
N LEU A 59 7.66 -2.39 11.03
CA LEU A 59 6.94 -3.17 12.04
C LEU A 59 7.32 -4.66 12.00
N SER A 60 7.47 -5.23 10.81
CA SER A 60 7.91 -6.62 10.65
C SER A 60 9.35 -6.81 11.17
N ALA A 61 10.28 -5.93 10.80
CA ALA A 61 11.65 -6.01 11.30
C ALA A 61 11.70 -5.84 12.83
N ALA A 62 10.95 -4.87 13.35
CA ALA A 62 10.87 -4.61 14.79
C ALA A 62 10.37 -5.82 15.57
N TYR A 63 9.31 -6.47 15.07
CA TYR A 63 8.74 -7.66 15.67
C TYR A 63 9.75 -8.81 15.78
N TYR A 64 10.38 -9.19 14.65
CA TYR A 64 11.33 -10.29 14.64
C TYR A 64 12.58 -9.99 15.48
N LEU A 65 13.12 -8.77 15.40
CA LEU A 65 14.26 -8.37 16.23
C LEU A 65 13.93 -8.36 17.74
N SER A 66 12.72 -7.94 18.10
CA SER A 66 12.27 -8.00 19.49
C SER A 66 12.11 -9.43 19.98
N LEU A 67 11.55 -10.35 19.16
CA LEU A 67 11.48 -11.77 19.48
C LEU A 67 12.88 -12.40 19.66
N MET A 68 13.89 -11.91 18.94
CA MET A 68 15.30 -12.32 19.08
C MET A 68 15.97 -11.74 20.34
N GLY A 69 15.28 -10.95 21.15
CA GLY A 69 15.80 -10.36 22.40
C GLY A 69 16.56 -9.05 22.22
N HIS A 70 16.52 -8.41 21.04
CA HIS A 70 17.12 -7.09 20.84
C HIS A 70 16.22 -5.99 21.38
N LYS A 71 16.82 -4.89 21.87
CA LYS A 71 16.08 -3.68 22.23
C LYS A 71 15.80 -2.85 20.97
N VAL A 72 14.53 -2.74 20.58
CA VAL A 72 14.14 -2.09 19.34
C VAL A 72 13.44 -0.75 19.62
N THR A 73 13.81 0.28 18.85
CA THR A 73 13.15 1.59 18.87
C THR A 73 12.72 1.96 17.44
N ILE A 74 11.43 2.25 17.25
CA ILE A 74 10.90 2.76 15.98
C ILE A 74 10.81 4.28 16.03
N PHE A 75 11.41 4.95 15.04
CA PHE A 75 11.24 6.38 14.77
C PHE A 75 10.21 6.55 13.66
N GLU A 76 9.08 7.18 13.98
CA GLU A 76 7.98 7.40 13.03
C GLU A 76 7.64 8.89 12.93
N GLN A 77 7.65 9.41 11.70
CA GLN A 77 7.35 10.82 11.43
C GLN A 77 5.88 11.20 11.61
N ARG A 78 4.97 10.22 11.59
CA ARG A 78 3.53 10.42 11.70
C ARG A 78 3.02 10.25 13.11
N LYS A 79 1.75 10.70 13.31
CA LYS A 79 1.01 10.55 14.59
C LYS A 79 0.77 9.08 14.96
N GLN A 80 0.62 8.21 13.94
CA GLN A 80 0.27 6.81 14.11
C GLN A 80 1.16 5.90 13.27
N LEU A 81 1.37 4.66 13.76
CA LEU A 81 2.04 3.60 13.02
C LEU A 81 1.15 3.01 11.91
N GLY A 82 1.75 2.24 11.03
CA GLY A 82 1.08 1.51 9.95
C GLY A 82 1.52 1.95 8.56
N GLY A 83 2.16 3.12 8.41
CA GLY A 83 2.62 3.61 7.11
C GLY A 83 1.51 3.59 6.06
N MET A 84 1.78 3.05 4.85
CA MET A 84 0.77 3.01 3.77
C MET A 84 -0.45 2.12 4.08
N LEU A 85 -0.40 1.23 5.05
CA LEU A 85 -1.58 0.50 5.54
C LEU A 85 -2.64 1.45 6.12
N ARG A 86 -2.19 2.52 6.79
CA ARG A 86 -3.06 3.53 7.39
C ARG A 86 -3.29 4.72 6.46
N TYR A 87 -2.22 5.22 5.83
CA TYR A 87 -2.20 6.48 5.10
C TYR A 87 -2.38 6.34 3.59
N GLY A 88 -2.50 5.10 3.09
CA GLY A 88 -2.68 4.82 1.67
C GLY A 88 -3.85 3.89 1.36
N ILE A 89 -4.35 3.11 2.33
CA ILE A 89 -5.45 2.18 2.14
C ILE A 89 -6.67 2.67 2.94
N PRO A 90 -7.84 2.88 2.30
CA PRO A 90 -9.03 3.35 2.99
C PRO A 90 -9.58 2.35 4.03
N ASN A 91 -10.28 2.88 5.05
CA ASN A 91 -10.85 2.09 6.14
C ASN A 91 -11.82 1.01 5.65
N TYR A 92 -12.58 1.28 4.60
CA TYR A 92 -13.54 0.31 4.05
C TYR A 92 -12.88 -0.95 3.44
N ARG A 93 -11.58 -0.90 3.10
CA ARG A 93 -10.78 -2.06 2.68
C ARG A 93 -9.97 -2.68 3.80
N LEU A 94 -9.37 -1.84 4.65
CA LEU A 94 -8.61 -2.28 5.81
C LEU A 94 -9.10 -1.53 7.05
N PRO A 95 -10.01 -2.14 7.84
CA PRO A 95 -10.52 -1.55 9.07
C PRO A 95 -9.39 -1.15 10.02
N ARG A 96 -9.45 0.09 10.51
CA ARG A 96 -8.40 0.61 11.42
C ARG A 96 -8.29 -0.20 12.70
N THR A 97 -9.41 -0.72 13.21
CA THR A 97 -9.44 -1.62 14.37
C THR A 97 -8.60 -2.86 14.15
N LYS A 98 -8.69 -3.49 12.96
CA LYS A 98 -7.91 -4.69 12.62
C LYS A 98 -6.41 -4.38 12.43
N LEU A 99 -6.11 -3.24 11.83
CA LEU A 99 -4.73 -2.78 11.73
C LEU A 99 -4.13 -2.50 13.12
N ASP A 100 -4.89 -1.87 14.00
CA ASP A 100 -4.43 -1.53 15.35
C ASP A 100 -4.31 -2.77 16.25
N GLU A 101 -5.15 -3.79 16.08
CA GLU A 101 -4.99 -5.10 16.73
C GLU A 101 -3.61 -5.71 16.42
N ASP A 102 -3.23 -5.78 15.14
CA ASP A 102 -1.93 -6.33 14.70
C ASP A 102 -0.76 -5.47 15.19
N ILE A 103 -0.86 -4.13 15.09
CA ILE A 103 0.19 -3.22 15.59
C ILE A 103 0.37 -3.37 17.09
N ASN A 104 -0.72 -3.44 17.86
CA ASN A 104 -0.65 -3.60 19.31
C ASN A 104 -0.04 -4.96 19.71
N ALA A 105 -0.34 -6.03 18.98
CA ALA A 105 0.30 -7.32 19.18
C ALA A 105 1.81 -7.24 18.95
N ILE A 106 2.26 -6.58 17.88
CA ILE A 106 3.68 -6.33 17.61
C ILE A 106 4.32 -5.52 18.75
N LEU A 107 3.68 -4.44 19.19
CA LEU A 107 4.22 -3.58 20.25
C LEU A 107 4.27 -4.25 21.63
N SER A 108 3.43 -5.26 21.87
CA SER A 108 3.42 -6.01 23.13
C SER A 108 4.72 -6.77 23.40
N THR A 109 5.58 -6.95 22.38
CA THR A 109 6.93 -7.51 22.53
C THR A 109 7.94 -6.55 23.19
N GLY A 110 7.53 -5.34 23.59
CA GLY A 110 8.37 -4.38 24.29
C GLY A 110 9.09 -3.37 23.39
N ILE A 111 8.65 -3.19 22.16
CA ILE A 111 9.20 -2.22 21.20
C ILE A 111 8.91 -0.79 21.66
N GLU A 112 9.96 0.04 21.73
CA GLU A 112 9.84 1.48 21.98
C GLU A 112 9.42 2.21 20.69
N VAL A 113 8.51 3.19 20.80
CA VAL A 113 8.05 3.99 19.65
C VAL A 113 8.21 5.48 19.92
N LYS A 114 8.94 6.17 19.04
CA LYS A 114 9.09 7.63 19.03
C LYS A 114 8.30 8.18 17.83
N LYS A 115 7.06 8.61 18.09
CA LYS A 115 6.18 9.21 17.07
C LYS A 115 6.46 10.70 16.88
N ASN A 116 6.05 11.23 15.72
CA ASN A 116 6.27 12.63 15.31
C ASN A 116 7.75 13.01 15.31
N ILE A 117 8.63 12.06 14.99
CA ILE A 117 10.07 12.27 14.85
C ILE A 117 10.49 11.97 13.41
N SER A 118 10.88 13.00 12.69
CA SER A 118 11.37 12.91 11.32
C SER A 118 12.90 12.86 11.32
N VAL A 119 13.47 11.76 10.85
CA VAL A 119 14.91 11.63 10.68
C VAL A 119 15.37 12.56 9.56
N GLY A 120 16.36 13.39 9.86
CA GLY A 120 16.84 14.46 8.99
C GLY A 120 16.29 15.84 9.35
N THR A 121 15.29 15.93 10.23
CA THR A 121 14.74 17.19 10.71
C THR A 121 14.84 17.27 12.24
N ASP A 122 14.29 16.29 12.95
CA ASP A 122 14.25 16.29 14.42
C ASP A 122 15.42 15.54 15.04
N ILE A 123 15.96 14.55 14.35
CA ILE A 123 17.14 13.76 14.73
C ILE A 123 17.93 13.40 13.48
N THR A 124 19.26 13.39 13.61
CA THR A 124 20.14 13.01 12.49
C THR A 124 20.44 11.51 12.45
N LEU A 125 20.82 11.00 11.26
CA LEU A 125 21.28 9.62 11.12
C LEU A 125 22.53 9.35 11.95
N GLU A 126 23.43 10.34 12.07
CA GLU A 126 24.64 10.28 12.89
C GLU A 126 24.33 10.14 14.37
N ASP A 127 23.31 10.83 14.88
CA ASP A 127 22.92 10.74 16.29
C ASP A 127 22.31 9.37 16.60
N ILE A 128 21.50 8.83 15.69
CA ILE A 128 20.98 7.46 15.80
C ILE A 128 22.15 6.47 15.78
N ASN A 129 23.11 6.63 14.87
CA ASN A 129 24.24 5.71 14.73
C ASN A 129 25.21 5.72 15.93
N LYS A 130 25.22 6.79 16.75
CA LYS A 130 25.98 6.85 18.02
C LYS A 130 25.31 6.06 19.15
N GLU A 131 23.99 5.94 19.11
CA GLU A 131 23.20 5.36 20.20
C GLU A 131 22.82 3.89 19.96
N TYR A 132 22.72 3.47 18.69
CA TYR A 132 22.23 2.15 18.28
C TYR A 132 23.33 1.33 17.61
N ASP A 133 23.31 0.01 17.83
CA ASP A 133 24.28 -0.95 17.26
C ASP A 133 24.00 -1.25 15.78
N ALA A 134 22.74 -1.11 15.34
CA ALA A 134 22.32 -1.24 13.94
C ALA A 134 21.12 -0.35 13.63
N ILE A 135 20.93 -0.01 12.33
CA ILE A 135 19.85 0.84 11.83
C ILE A 135 19.17 0.16 10.66
N TYR A 136 17.84 0.15 10.65
CA TYR A 136 17.04 -0.28 9.49
C TYR A 136 16.22 0.86 8.93
N ILE A 137 16.46 1.22 7.66
CA ILE A 137 15.75 2.27 6.93
C ILE A 137 14.59 1.63 6.17
N SER A 138 13.34 1.95 6.56
CA SER A 138 12.11 1.43 5.98
C SER A 138 11.08 2.54 5.75
N ILE A 139 11.54 3.66 5.19
CA ILE A 139 10.76 4.89 4.98
C ILE A 139 9.65 4.77 3.93
N GLY A 140 9.58 3.65 3.19
CA GLY A 140 8.54 3.41 2.21
C GLY A 140 8.60 4.34 0.98
N ALA A 141 7.45 4.56 0.35
CA ALA A 141 7.26 5.45 -0.80
C ALA A 141 6.06 6.36 -0.53
N HIS A 142 6.31 7.60 -0.13
CA HIS A 142 5.30 8.57 0.32
C HIS A 142 5.36 9.91 -0.41
N ALA A 143 6.25 10.06 -1.39
CA ALA A 143 6.36 11.28 -2.18
C ALA A 143 5.36 11.29 -3.33
N ASP A 144 4.84 12.45 -3.61
CA ASP A 144 3.92 12.68 -4.72
C ASP A 144 4.65 12.61 -6.07
N LYS A 145 3.97 12.09 -7.08
CA LYS A 145 4.42 12.18 -8.47
C LYS A 145 3.56 13.16 -9.24
N LYS A 146 4.22 14.13 -9.86
CA LYS A 146 3.58 15.08 -10.76
C LYS A 146 3.41 14.47 -12.16
N ILE A 147 2.35 14.91 -12.85
CA ILE A 147 2.09 14.52 -14.25
C ILE A 147 3.06 15.23 -15.17
N GLY A 148 3.41 16.48 -14.84
CA GLY A 148 4.28 17.36 -15.63
C GLY A 148 3.54 18.02 -16.80
N ILE A 149 2.28 18.40 -16.61
CA ILE A 149 1.45 19.08 -17.61
C ILE A 149 1.22 20.55 -17.20
N ASP A 150 0.89 21.37 -18.18
CA ASP A 150 0.56 22.78 -17.94
C ASP A 150 -0.69 22.91 -17.06
N GLY A 151 -0.64 23.84 -16.10
CA GLY A 151 -1.71 24.09 -15.14
C GLY A 151 -1.73 23.19 -13.91
N GLU A 152 -0.79 22.21 -13.78
CA GLU A 152 -0.69 21.35 -12.59
C GLU A 152 -0.36 22.13 -11.30
N ASP A 153 0.12 23.35 -11.43
CA ASP A 153 0.45 24.29 -10.35
C ASP A 153 -0.74 25.16 -9.89
N ALA A 154 -1.97 24.84 -10.32
CA ALA A 154 -3.17 25.56 -9.93
C ALA A 154 -3.27 25.72 -8.41
N LYS A 155 -3.72 26.88 -7.94
CA LYS A 155 -3.83 27.17 -6.50
C LYS A 155 -4.86 26.31 -5.79
N ILE A 156 -5.96 26.01 -6.49
CA ILE A 156 -7.07 25.21 -5.94
C ILE A 156 -7.52 24.23 -7.02
N GLY A 157 -7.73 22.98 -6.61
CA GLY A 157 -8.32 21.95 -7.45
C GLY A 157 -7.34 20.92 -8.00
N VAL A 158 -6.07 20.93 -7.59
CA VAL A 158 -5.13 19.83 -7.86
C VAL A 158 -4.60 19.28 -6.53
N THR A 159 -4.65 17.98 -6.34
CA THR A 159 -4.06 17.27 -5.20
C THR A 159 -3.50 15.92 -5.65
N SER A 160 -2.66 15.32 -4.84
CA SER A 160 -2.18 13.96 -5.08
C SER A 160 -3.02 12.92 -4.34
N ALA A 161 -2.98 11.67 -4.83
CA ALA A 161 -3.56 10.54 -4.14
C ALA A 161 -2.96 10.33 -2.75
N VAL A 162 -1.66 10.54 -2.61
CA VAL A 162 -0.94 10.38 -1.34
C VAL A 162 -1.40 11.41 -0.33
N GLU A 163 -1.53 12.68 -0.75
CA GLU A 163 -2.00 13.77 0.11
C GLU A 163 -3.45 13.54 0.56
N MET A 164 -4.35 13.22 -0.37
CA MET A 164 -5.75 12.95 -0.09
C MET A 164 -5.93 11.78 0.89
N LEU A 165 -5.31 10.63 0.59
CA LEU A 165 -5.46 9.43 1.42
C LEU A 165 -4.77 9.60 2.79
N ARG A 166 -3.69 10.38 2.84
CA ARG A 166 -3.02 10.75 4.09
C ARG A 166 -3.92 11.58 4.99
N ALA A 167 -4.58 12.60 4.45
CA ALA A 167 -5.54 13.41 5.21
C ALA A 167 -6.64 12.53 5.81
N ILE A 168 -7.22 11.62 5.01
CA ILE A 168 -8.20 10.64 5.50
C ILE A 168 -7.60 9.74 6.59
N GLY A 169 -6.34 9.33 6.45
CA GLY A 169 -5.63 8.50 7.42
C GLY A 169 -5.30 9.22 8.74
N ASP A 170 -5.21 10.54 8.72
CA ASP A 170 -5.03 11.43 9.87
C ASP A 170 -6.38 11.90 10.47
N ASP A 171 -7.53 11.35 10.00
CA ASP A 171 -8.90 11.76 10.34
C ASP A 171 -9.24 13.20 9.92
N GLU A 172 -8.48 13.77 8.98
CA GLU A 172 -8.72 15.07 8.36
C GLU A 172 -9.52 14.84 7.06
N ILE A 173 -10.84 14.65 7.18
CA ILE A 173 -11.70 14.24 6.06
C ILE A 173 -11.99 15.44 5.15
N PRO A 174 -11.49 15.46 3.87
CA PRO A 174 -11.81 16.51 2.92
C PRO A 174 -13.30 16.53 2.58
N ASP A 175 -13.85 17.69 2.25
CA ASP A 175 -15.22 17.82 1.75
C ASP A 175 -15.23 18.01 0.22
N TYR A 176 -15.81 17.04 -0.49
CA TYR A 176 -15.98 17.08 -1.95
C TYR A 176 -17.44 17.23 -2.37
N THR A 177 -18.31 17.62 -1.45
CA THR A 177 -19.74 17.79 -1.71
C THR A 177 -20.00 18.68 -2.93
N GLY A 178 -20.73 18.14 -3.91
CA GLY A 178 -21.11 18.81 -5.16
C GLY A 178 -19.98 19.02 -6.16
N LYS A 179 -18.76 18.54 -5.91
CA LYS A 179 -17.62 18.68 -6.83
C LYS A 179 -17.62 17.58 -7.89
N LYS A 180 -17.17 17.95 -9.08
CA LYS A 180 -16.79 17.01 -10.14
C LYS A 180 -15.31 16.69 -10.01
N VAL A 181 -15.01 15.44 -9.72
CA VAL A 181 -13.64 14.95 -9.44
C VAL A 181 -13.13 14.16 -10.62
N VAL A 182 -11.93 14.45 -11.08
CA VAL A 182 -11.20 13.65 -12.05
C VAL A 182 -10.01 12.98 -11.37
N VAL A 183 -9.93 11.66 -11.41
CA VAL A 183 -8.80 10.87 -10.92
C VAL A 183 -7.95 10.43 -12.11
N ILE A 184 -6.65 10.74 -12.08
CA ILE A 184 -5.73 10.37 -13.15
C ILE A 184 -4.92 9.15 -12.71
N GLY A 185 -5.19 7.99 -13.31
CA GLY A 185 -4.48 6.74 -13.01
C GLY A 185 -5.30 5.48 -13.27
N GLY A 186 -4.69 4.31 -13.12
CA GLY A 186 -5.36 3.01 -13.37
C GLY A 186 -4.78 1.88 -12.51
N GLY A 187 -4.24 2.20 -11.35
CA GLY A 187 -3.81 1.25 -10.32
C GLY A 187 -4.79 1.20 -9.15
N ASN A 188 -4.56 0.30 -8.18
CA ASN A 188 -5.41 0.17 -6.98
C ASN A 188 -5.58 1.51 -6.24
N VAL A 189 -4.53 2.32 -6.15
CA VAL A 189 -4.60 3.65 -5.52
C VAL A 189 -5.58 4.58 -6.24
N ALA A 190 -5.67 4.52 -7.58
CA ALA A 190 -6.64 5.31 -8.33
C ALA A 190 -8.08 4.87 -8.04
N MET A 191 -8.32 3.56 -7.87
CA MET A 191 -9.61 3.02 -7.46
C MET A 191 -9.96 3.45 -6.04
N ASP A 192 -9.02 3.35 -5.10
CA ASP A 192 -9.18 3.80 -3.71
C ASP A 192 -9.55 5.29 -3.62
N VAL A 193 -8.85 6.13 -4.39
CA VAL A 193 -9.11 7.58 -4.46
C VAL A 193 -10.49 7.86 -5.07
N ALA A 194 -10.84 7.21 -6.19
CA ALA A 194 -12.12 7.42 -6.85
C ALA A 194 -13.29 7.03 -5.94
N ARG A 195 -13.23 5.84 -5.34
CA ARG A 195 -14.24 5.35 -4.41
C ARG A 195 -14.32 6.18 -3.12
N SER A 196 -13.18 6.67 -2.62
CA SER A 196 -13.14 7.62 -1.50
C SER A 196 -13.75 8.96 -1.87
N SER A 197 -13.51 9.48 -3.10
CA SER A 197 -14.12 10.73 -3.56
C SER A 197 -15.65 10.66 -3.61
N VAL A 198 -16.23 9.51 -4.01
CA VAL A 198 -17.68 9.28 -3.93
C VAL A 198 -18.17 9.40 -2.48
N ARG A 199 -17.48 8.76 -1.51
CA ARG A 199 -17.81 8.80 -0.08
C ARG A 199 -17.68 10.18 0.54
N LEU A 200 -16.81 11.03 -0.03
CA LEU A 200 -16.61 12.41 0.37
C LEU A 200 -17.65 13.37 -0.24
N GLY A 201 -18.68 12.84 -0.94
CA GLY A 201 -19.80 13.61 -1.43
C GLY A 201 -19.63 14.20 -2.84
N ALA A 202 -18.65 13.73 -3.61
CA ALA A 202 -18.47 14.17 -4.99
C ALA A 202 -19.76 13.92 -5.81
N GLU A 203 -20.19 14.94 -6.59
CA GLU A 203 -21.33 14.83 -7.50
C GLU A 203 -21.05 13.84 -8.63
N LYS A 204 -19.82 13.89 -9.14
CA LYS A 204 -19.35 13.03 -10.22
C LYS A 204 -17.90 12.70 -10.05
N VAL A 205 -17.54 11.42 -10.26
CA VAL A 205 -16.14 10.96 -10.25
C VAL A 205 -15.83 10.30 -11.58
N SER A 206 -14.78 10.77 -12.27
CA SER A 206 -14.31 10.21 -13.54
C SER A 206 -12.85 9.80 -13.43
N ILE A 207 -12.53 8.57 -13.82
CA ILE A 207 -11.17 8.02 -13.82
C ILE A 207 -10.61 8.13 -15.23
N VAL A 208 -9.56 8.93 -15.42
CA VAL A 208 -8.87 9.12 -16.71
C VAL A 208 -7.70 8.17 -16.80
N TYR A 209 -7.73 7.29 -17.80
CA TYR A 209 -6.69 6.31 -18.01
C TYR A 209 -6.22 6.26 -19.46
N ARG A 210 -4.90 6.32 -19.68
CA ARG A 210 -4.29 6.39 -21.01
C ARG A 210 -4.28 5.08 -21.82
N ARG A 211 -4.69 3.96 -21.22
CA ARG A 211 -4.83 2.64 -21.86
C ARG A 211 -6.28 2.19 -21.75
N ARG A 212 -6.56 0.96 -22.21
CA ARG A 212 -7.86 0.34 -22.06
C ARG A 212 -8.11 -0.07 -20.60
N LYS A 213 -9.35 -0.22 -20.22
CA LYS A 213 -9.75 -0.69 -18.89
C LYS A 213 -9.09 -2.04 -18.54
N GLU A 214 -9.06 -2.97 -19.48
CA GLU A 214 -8.42 -4.29 -19.33
C GLU A 214 -6.89 -4.23 -19.16
N ASP A 215 -6.25 -3.12 -19.48
CA ASP A 215 -4.82 -2.88 -19.29
C ASP A 215 -4.50 -2.22 -17.94
N MET A 216 -5.49 -1.99 -17.08
CA MET A 216 -5.30 -1.45 -15.75
C MET A 216 -4.48 -2.40 -14.89
N THR A 217 -3.72 -1.84 -13.96
CA THR A 217 -2.97 -2.62 -12.96
C THR A 217 -3.74 -2.78 -11.66
N ALA A 218 -4.90 -2.13 -11.54
CA ALA A 218 -5.82 -2.38 -10.46
C ALA A 218 -6.40 -3.80 -10.57
N LEU A 219 -6.74 -4.38 -9.44
CA LEU A 219 -7.47 -5.65 -9.40
C LEU A 219 -8.84 -5.47 -10.07
N GLU A 220 -9.29 -6.48 -10.82
CA GLU A 220 -10.57 -6.43 -11.53
C GLU A 220 -11.74 -6.15 -10.58
N GLU A 221 -11.72 -6.71 -9.38
CA GLU A 221 -12.72 -6.48 -8.33
C GLU A 221 -12.75 -5.03 -7.84
N GLU A 222 -11.60 -4.33 -7.80
CA GLU A 222 -11.53 -2.92 -7.43
C GLU A 222 -12.06 -2.01 -8.54
N VAL A 223 -11.78 -2.36 -9.79
CA VAL A 223 -12.32 -1.66 -10.97
C VAL A 223 -13.83 -1.81 -11.03
N ALA A 224 -14.34 -3.04 -10.91
CA ALA A 224 -15.77 -3.31 -10.86
C ALA A 224 -16.46 -2.64 -9.66
N GLY A 225 -15.77 -2.59 -8.50
CA GLY A 225 -16.25 -1.90 -7.32
C GLY A 225 -16.41 -0.40 -7.53
N ALA A 226 -15.46 0.24 -8.22
CA ALA A 226 -15.53 1.67 -8.54
C ALA A 226 -16.69 1.99 -9.51
N GLU A 227 -16.87 1.19 -10.57
CA GLU A 227 -17.99 1.33 -11.51
C GLU A 227 -19.36 1.13 -10.80
N ALA A 228 -19.47 0.11 -9.95
CA ALA A 228 -20.69 -0.16 -9.20
C ALA A 228 -21.05 0.98 -8.22
N GLU A 229 -20.05 1.68 -7.69
CA GLU A 229 -20.24 2.84 -6.82
C GLU A 229 -20.50 4.14 -7.58
N GLY A 230 -20.49 4.11 -8.93
CA GLY A 230 -20.87 5.23 -9.79
C GLY A 230 -19.70 6.03 -10.35
N CYS A 231 -18.47 5.49 -10.34
CA CYS A 231 -17.34 6.11 -11.01
C CYS A 231 -17.37 5.83 -12.53
N ASP A 232 -17.18 6.86 -13.35
CA ASP A 232 -17.01 6.72 -14.79
C ASP A 232 -15.55 6.40 -15.14
N ILE A 233 -15.31 5.39 -15.97
CA ILE A 233 -13.95 5.10 -16.49
C ILE A 233 -13.81 5.65 -17.91
N LEU A 234 -12.94 6.62 -18.08
CA LEU A 234 -12.58 7.24 -19.34
C LEU A 234 -11.25 6.65 -19.83
N GLU A 235 -11.36 5.55 -20.55
CA GLU A 235 -10.21 4.84 -21.10
C GLU A 235 -9.66 5.49 -22.37
N LEU A 236 -8.38 5.18 -22.70
CA LEU A 236 -7.69 5.71 -23.87
C LEU A 236 -7.66 7.25 -23.90
N MET A 237 -7.53 7.87 -22.73
CA MET A 237 -7.45 9.32 -22.55
C MET A 237 -6.18 9.67 -21.80
N SER A 238 -5.32 10.51 -22.43
CA SER A 238 -4.08 11.00 -21.81
C SER A 238 -4.22 12.46 -21.42
N PRO A 239 -3.92 12.86 -20.17
CA PRO A 239 -3.94 14.26 -19.76
C PRO A 239 -2.96 15.08 -20.61
N VAL A 240 -3.35 16.31 -20.96
CA VAL A 240 -2.53 17.24 -21.76
C VAL A 240 -2.24 18.54 -21.01
N ARG A 241 -3.27 19.18 -20.48
CA ARG A 241 -3.19 20.39 -19.67
C ARG A 241 -4.43 20.57 -18.81
N ILE A 242 -4.30 21.36 -17.79
CA ILE A 242 -5.40 21.72 -16.87
C ILE A 242 -5.93 23.10 -17.25
N GLU A 243 -7.24 23.20 -17.45
CA GLU A 243 -7.93 24.45 -17.67
C GLU A 243 -8.17 25.14 -16.33
N LYS A 244 -7.81 26.42 -16.24
CA LYS A 244 -7.94 27.26 -15.03
C LYS A 244 -8.80 28.48 -15.29
N ASP A 245 -9.53 28.94 -14.26
CA ASP A 245 -10.22 30.19 -14.28
C ASP A 245 -9.25 31.38 -14.02
N LYS A 246 -9.79 32.62 -14.08
CA LYS A 246 -9.02 33.84 -13.80
C LYS A 246 -8.48 33.95 -12.36
N ASN A 247 -8.95 33.14 -11.44
CA ASN A 247 -8.51 33.05 -10.05
C ASN A 247 -7.52 31.91 -9.80
N ASP A 248 -7.10 31.21 -10.87
CA ASP A 248 -6.18 30.07 -10.83
C ASP A 248 -6.79 28.81 -10.16
N ASN A 249 -8.13 28.66 -10.27
CA ASN A 249 -8.83 27.45 -9.85
C ASN A 249 -9.03 26.52 -11.04
N VAL A 250 -8.99 25.20 -10.80
CA VAL A 250 -9.31 24.18 -11.81
C VAL A 250 -10.77 24.30 -12.25
N VAL A 251 -11.00 24.28 -13.57
CA VAL A 251 -12.34 24.21 -14.19
C VAL A 251 -12.47 23.05 -15.18
N GLY A 252 -11.37 22.37 -15.49
CA GLY A 252 -11.40 21.20 -16.36
C GLY A 252 -10.03 20.60 -16.65
N LEU A 253 -10.05 19.42 -17.23
CA LEU A 253 -8.88 18.70 -17.72
C LEU A 253 -9.00 18.46 -19.22
N TRP A 254 -8.06 18.96 -20.02
CA TRP A 254 -7.92 18.59 -21.42
C TRP A 254 -7.23 17.25 -21.56
N VAL A 255 -7.83 16.35 -22.31
CA VAL A 255 -7.31 15.03 -22.58
C VAL A 255 -7.19 14.77 -24.08
N GLN A 256 -6.13 14.08 -24.47
CA GLN A 256 -5.91 13.64 -25.83
C GLN A 256 -6.34 12.17 -25.96
N PRO A 257 -7.29 11.85 -26.86
CA PRO A 257 -7.64 10.46 -27.16
C PRO A 257 -6.43 9.64 -27.63
N GLN A 258 -6.35 8.40 -27.18
CA GLN A 258 -5.26 7.48 -27.46
C GLN A 258 -5.74 6.27 -28.29
N MET A 259 -4.80 5.56 -28.87
CA MET A 259 -4.96 4.22 -29.45
C MET A 259 -3.82 3.32 -29.00
N ILE A 260 -4.05 2.02 -28.91
CA ILE A 260 -2.97 1.06 -28.62
C ILE A 260 -2.20 0.78 -29.89
N SER A 261 -0.89 0.98 -29.86
CA SER A 261 -0.04 0.82 -31.05
C SER A 261 0.77 -0.48 -31.05
N LYS A 262 1.41 -0.81 -29.95
CA LYS A 262 2.30 -1.99 -29.82
C LYS A 262 2.45 -2.37 -28.34
N ILE A 263 2.97 -3.56 -28.10
CA ILE A 263 3.38 -3.99 -26.75
C ILE A 263 4.85 -3.56 -26.55
N LYS A 264 5.12 -2.84 -25.45
CA LYS A 264 6.45 -2.43 -25.01
C LYS A 264 6.65 -2.83 -23.54
N GLY A 265 7.70 -3.61 -23.28
CA GLY A 265 7.97 -4.10 -21.92
C GLY A 265 6.82 -4.93 -21.35
N GLY A 266 6.17 -5.77 -22.17
CA GLY A 266 5.03 -6.61 -21.77
C GLY A 266 3.69 -5.89 -21.61
N ARG A 267 3.62 -4.56 -21.89
CA ARG A 267 2.39 -3.77 -21.73
C ARG A 267 2.02 -3.02 -23.01
N PRO A 268 0.70 -2.88 -23.31
CA PRO A 268 0.23 -2.07 -24.43
C PRO A 268 0.72 -0.62 -24.33
N SER A 269 1.29 -0.13 -25.42
CA SER A 269 1.82 1.24 -25.49
C SER A 269 0.79 2.16 -26.13
N PRO A 270 0.31 3.20 -25.42
CA PRO A 270 -0.59 4.18 -25.99
C PRO A 270 0.14 5.06 -26.99
N LYS A 271 -0.58 5.49 -28.02
CA LYS A 271 -0.17 6.45 -29.04
C LYS A 271 -1.32 7.41 -29.29
N THR A 272 -1.01 8.69 -29.50
CA THR A 272 -1.98 9.72 -29.85
C THR A 272 -2.83 9.28 -31.05
N ALA A 273 -4.14 9.30 -30.87
CA ALA A 273 -5.10 9.09 -31.95
C ALA A 273 -5.25 10.37 -32.78
N ALA A 274 -5.61 10.22 -34.06
CA ALA A 274 -5.93 11.34 -34.93
C ALA A 274 -7.34 11.89 -34.63
N LYS A 275 -7.52 12.40 -33.41
CA LYS A 275 -8.78 13.00 -32.90
C LYS A 275 -8.43 14.26 -32.13
N ASP A 276 -9.37 15.19 -32.07
CA ASP A 276 -9.22 16.41 -31.29
C ASP A 276 -9.16 16.14 -29.79
N GLU A 277 -8.52 17.03 -29.06
CA GLU A 277 -8.54 17.04 -27.62
C GLU A 277 -9.96 17.25 -27.07
N VAL A 278 -10.24 16.67 -25.92
CA VAL A 278 -11.54 16.74 -25.26
C VAL A 278 -11.39 17.40 -23.90
N LEU A 279 -12.22 18.40 -23.60
CA LEU A 279 -12.30 18.99 -22.27
C LEU A 279 -13.24 18.17 -21.38
N ILE A 280 -12.74 17.75 -20.23
CA ILE A 280 -13.52 17.12 -19.14
C ILE A 280 -13.73 18.20 -18.07
N PRO A 281 -14.94 18.77 -17.92
CA PRO A 281 -15.20 19.74 -16.87
C PRO A 281 -15.05 19.10 -15.48
N CYS A 282 -14.26 19.72 -14.61
CA CYS A 282 -14.07 19.27 -13.23
C CYS A 282 -13.61 20.41 -12.32
N ASP A 283 -13.86 20.24 -11.02
CA ASP A 283 -13.48 21.19 -9.97
C ASP A 283 -12.25 20.72 -9.19
N LEU A 284 -11.95 19.41 -9.28
CA LEU A 284 -10.84 18.77 -8.57
C LEU A 284 -10.20 17.68 -9.42
N ILE A 285 -8.88 17.69 -9.46
CA ILE A 285 -8.06 16.65 -10.09
C ILE A 285 -7.22 15.98 -9.01
N VAL A 286 -7.32 14.65 -8.91
CA VAL A 286 -6.50 13.84 -8.01
C VAL A 286 -5.52 13.01 -8.82
N VAL A 287 -4.23 13.24 -8.60
CA VAL A 287 -3.14 12.60 -9.35
C VAL A 287 -2.77 11.27 -8.68
N ALA A 288 -3.02 10.14 -9.35
CA ALA A 288 -2.81 8.78 -8.86
C ALA A 288 -1.91 7.93 -9.79
N ILE A 289 -0.79 8.51 -10.27
CA ILE A 289 0.12 7.89 -11.25
C ILE A 289 1.33 7.17 -10.62
N GLY A 290 1.27 6.92 -9.33
CA GLY A 290 2.30 6.26 -8.55
C GLY A 290 2.91 7.16 -7.49
N GLN A 291 3.89 6.61 -6.76
CA GLN A 291 4.52 7.25 -5.61
C GLN A 291 6.03 7.32 -5.81
N GLY A 292 6.67 8.30 -5.19
CA GLY A 292 8.11 8.46 -5.09
C GLY A 292 8.62 8.14 -3.69
N ILE A 293 9.94 8.21 -3.53
CA ILE A 293 10.63 7.98 -2.27
C ILE A 293 11.41 9.25 -1.92
N GLU A 294 11.30 9.72 -0.70
CA GLU A 294 12.06 10.88 -0.21
C GLU A 294 13.46 10.45 0.23
N THR A 295 14.35 10.24 -0.74
CA THR A 295 15.71 9.74 -0.51
C THR A 295 16.73 10.83 -0.27
N ARG A 296 16.40 12.10 -0.53
CA ARG A 296 17.36 13.22 -0.58
C ARG A 296 18.23 13.34 0.66
N TYR A 297 17.61 13.30 1.85
CA TYR A 297 18.37 13.38 3.10
C TYR A 297 19.42 12.26 3.21
N PHE A 298 19.03 11.04 2.91
CA PHE A 298 19.93 9.87 2.99
C PHE A 298 21.05 9.94 1.94
N GLU A 299 20.75 10.42 0.73
CA GLU A 299 21.74 10.63 -0.35
C GLU A 299 22.77 11.69 0.04
N GLU A 300 22.33 12.82 0.64
CA GLU A 300 23.21 13.88 1.14
C GLU A 300 24.11 13.37 2.30
N HIS A 301 23.73 12.28 3.00
CA HIS A 301 24.51 11.62 4.06
C HIS A 301 25.19 10.34 3.59
N GLY A 302 25.44 10.20 2.29
CA GLY A 302 26.28 9.18 1.70
C GLY A 302 25.59 7.84 1.39
N VAL A 303 24.28 7.71 1.65
CA VAL A 303 23.54 6.51 1.25
C VAL A 303 23.35 6.50 -0.28
N THR A 304 23.81 5.44 -0.93
CA THR A 304 23.71 5.33 -2.39
C THR A 304 22.25 5.20 -2.84
N VAL A 305 21.84 6.14 -3.71
CA VAL A 305 20.51 6.16 -4.34
C VAL A 305 20.64 5.93 -5.84
N LYS A 306 19.81 5.04 -6.39
CA LYS A 306 19.80 4.70 -7.81
C LYS A 306 18.38 4.69 -8.36
N ARG A 307 18.13 5.51 -9.37
CA ARG A 307 16.80 5.68 -9.98
C ARG A 307 15.69 6.04 -8.96
N GLY A 308 16.06 6.79 -7.90
CA GLY A 308 15.13 7.22 -6.86
C GLY A 308 14.80 6.16 -5.81
N THR A 309 15.59 5.08 -5.71
CA THR A 309 15.51 4.06 -4.66
C THR A 309 16.85 3.92 -3.93
N ILE A 310 16.82 3.57 -2.65
CA ILE A 310 18.02 3.25 -1.88
C ILE A 310 18.61 1.93 -2.41
N GLU A 311 19.93 1.91 -2.67
CA GLU A 311 20.61 0.69 -3.11
C GLU A 311 21.05 -0.13 -1.89
N ALA A 312 20.49 -1.33 -1.75
CA ALA A 312 20.86 -2.28 -0.70
C ALA A 312 21.28 -3.62 -1.31
N LEU A 313 22.13 -4.35 -0.59
CA LEU A 313 22.53 -5.71 -0.94
C LEU A 313 21.38 -6.71 -0.75
N ALA A 314 21.55 -7.95 -1.16
CA ALA A 314 20.60 -9.02 -0.91
C ALA A 314 20.38 -9.29 0.60
N THR A 315 21.37 -8.95 1.43
CA THR A 315 21.32 -8.96 2.88
C THR A 315 20.61 -7.73 3.48
N SER A 316 20.02 -6.86 2.67
CA SER A 316 19.47 -5.58 3.06
C SER A 316 20.51 -4.55 3.55
N GLU A 317 21.79 -4.90 3.72
CA GLU A 317 22.84 -3.98 4.15
C GLU A 317 23.15 -2.94 3.06
N ILE A 318 23.40 -1.69 3.47
CA ILE A 318 23.87 -0.63 2.58
C ILE A 318 25.38 -0.76 2.44
N LYS A 319 25.87 -1.04 1.23
CA LYS A 319 27.25 -1.47 0.93
C LYS A 319 28.34 -0.61 1.57
N GLU A 320 28.15 0.70 1.64
CA GLU A 320 29.17 1.66 2.12
C GLU A 320 28.92 2.11 3.57
N HIS A 321 27.88 1.58 4.22
CA HIS A 321 27.46 1.95 5.57
C HIS A 321 27.26 0.71 6.43
N LYS A 322 28.35 0.23 7.02
CA LYS A 322 28.34 -0.94 7.87
C LYS A 322 27.37 -0.77 9.05
N GLY A 323 26.50 -1.74 9.27
CA GLY A 323 25.48 -1.71 10.33
C GLY A 323 24.23 -0.91 9.98
N ILE A 324 24.15 -0.35 8.74
CA ILE A 324 22.94 0.29 8.23
C ILE A 324 22.32 -0.58 7.15
N PHE A 325 21.03 -0.86 7.29
CA PHE A 325 20.24 -1.72 6.43
C PHE A 325 19.07 -0.93 5.85
N ALA A 326 18.54 -1.37 4.72
CA ALA A 326 17.34 -0.79 4.13
C ALA A 326 16.47 -1.86 3.46
N GLY A 327 15.16 -1.64 3.42
CA GLY A 327 14.25 -2.57 2.75
C GLY A 327 12.82 -2.04 2.60
N GLY A 328 11.99 -2.83 1.93
CA GLY A 328 10.64 -2.44 1.53
C GLY A 328 10.66 -1.49 0.34
N ASP A 329 9.60 -0.67 0.23
CA ASP A 329 9.39 0.19 -0.96
C ASP A 329 10.50 1.22 -1.19
N CYS A 330 11.24 1.62 -0.16
CA CYS A 330 12.37 2.55 -0.35
C CYS A 330 13.55 1.92 -1.12
N VAL A 331 13.60 0.58 -1.22
CA VAL A 331 14.61 -0.17 -1.99
C VAL A 331 14.04 -0.70 -3.30
N THR A 332 12.83 -1.27 -3.28
CA THR A 332 12.25 -1.94 -4.45
C THR A 332 11.40 -1.04 -5.34
N GLY A 333 11.06 0.17 -4.87
CA GLY A 333 9.94 0.96 -5.36
C GLY A 333 8.60 0.46 -4.79
N PRO A 334 7.51 1.23 -5.00
CA PRO A 334 6.18 0.86 -4.51
C PRO A 334 5.76 -0.55 -4.94
N ALA A 335 5.40 -1.39 -3.96
CA ALA A 335 5.07 -2.80 -4.19
C ALA A 335 3.91 -3.23 -3.25
N THR A 336 3.81 -4.51 -2.95
CA THR A 336 2.75 -5.05 -2.09
C THR A 336 3.17 -5.09 -0.63
N VAL A 337 2.19 -5.06 0.27
CA VAL A 337 2.42 -5.12 1.73
C VAL A 337 3.19 -6.38 2.12
N ILE A 338 2.86 -7.53 1.54
CA ILE A 338 3.54 -8.79 1.85
C ILE A 338 5.03 -8.77 1.50
N ARG A 339 5.41 -8.02 0.44
CA ARG A 339 6.83 -7.84 0.09
C ARG A 339 7.55 -6.95 1.09
N ALA A 340 6.89 -5.90 1.60
CA ALA A 340 7.46 -5.05 2.63
C ALA A 340 7.65 -5.83 3.95
N ILE A 341 6.67 -6.65 4.35
CA ILE A 341 6.77 -7.55 5.50
C ILE A 341 7.93 -8.54 5.33
N ALA A 342 8.03 -9.19 4.16
CA ALA A 342 9.12 -10.12 3.86
C ALA A 342 10.50 -9.43 3.90
N ALA A 343 10.61 -8.20 3.38
CA ALA A 343 11.86 -7.42 3.45
C ALA A 343 12.24 -7.11 4.91
N GLY A 344 11.28 -6.77 5.76
CA GLY A 344 11.52 -6.57 7.20
C GLY A 344 12.02 -7.83 7.91
N LYS A 345 11.43 -8.99 7.58
CA LYS A 345 11.87 -10.29 8.12
C LYS A 345 13.31 -10.63 7.68
N VAL A 346 13.62 -10.43 6.40
CA VAL A 346 14.99 -10.66 5.86
C VAL A 346 15.99 -9.71 6.53
N ALA A 347 15.64 -8.43 6.65
CA ALA A 347 16.50 -7.46 7.32
C ALA A 347 16.75 -7.82 8.78
N ALA A 348 15.72 -8.28 9.52
CA ALA A 348 15.86 -8.69 10.92
C ALA A 348 16.88 -9.83 11.08
N ALA A 349 16.80 -10.88 10.26
CA ALA A 349 17.75 -11.98 10.29
C ALA A 349 19.19 -11.52 9.99
N ASN A 350 19.39 -10.68 8.98
CA ASN A 350 20.72 -10.18 8.63
C ASN A 350 21.28 -9.16 9.64
N ILE A 351 20.41 -8.40 10.33
CA ILE A 351 20.81 -7.54 11.43
C ILE A 351 21.26 -8.37 12.63
N ASP A 352 20.53 -9.43 12.96
CA ASP A 352 20.87 -10.38 14.01
C ASP A 352 22.24 -11.01 13.76
N ASP A 353 22.47 -11.50 12.54
CA ASP A 353 23.79 -12.03 12.11
C ASP A 353 24.90 -10.99 12.21
N TYR A 354 24.64 -9.75 11.78
CA TYR A 354 25.59 -8.64 11.87
C TYR A 354 25.99 -8.33 13.33
N LEU A 355 25.02 -8.41 14.25
CA LEU A 355 25.23 -8.19 15.68
C LEU A 355 25.94 -9.34 16.37
N GLY A 356 26.22 -10.43 15.65
CA GLY A 356 26.97 -11.61 16.13
C GLY A 356 26.11 -12.68 16.77
N PHE A 357 24.80 -12.67 16.48
CA PHE A 357 23.84 -13.70 16.88
C PHE A 357 23.37 -14.49 15.64
N HIS A 358 22.69 -15.61 15.85
CA HIS A 358 22.16 -16.44 14.78
C HIS A 358 20.86 -17.09 15.27
N HIS A 359 19.89 -16.26 15.65
CA HIS A 359 18.62 -16.75 16.14
C HIS A 359 17.78 -17.30 14.98
N GLU A 360 17.27 -18.52 15.16
CA GLU A 360 16.28 -19.10 14.26
C GLU A 360 14.88 -18.93 14.86
N ILE A 361 14.00 -18.22 14.16
CA ILE A 361 12.59 -18.15 14.50
C ILE A 361 11.88 -19.22 13.67
N THR A 362 11.56 -20.32 14.33
CA THR A 362 10.81 -21.44 13.76
C THR A 362 9.31 -21.29 14.06
N CYS A 363 8.51 -21.92 13.23
CA CYS A 363 7.07 -22.05 13.44
C CYS A 363 6.77 -23.54 13.54
N ASP A 364 6.42 -23.99 14.73
CA ASP A 364 6.11 -25.41 15.01
C ASP A 364 4.67 -25.78 14.59
N VAL A 365 4.23 -25.28 13.44
CA VAL A 365 2.93 -25.64 12.88
C VAL A 365 3.05 -26.91 12.06
N GLU A 366 2.44 -27.98 12.53
CA GLU A 366 2.28 -29.19 11.75
C GLU A 366 1.24 -28.95 10.65
N ILE A 367 1.65 -29.11 9.39
CA ILE A 367 0.73 -29.03 8.25
C ILE A 367 0.05 -30.38 8.10
N PRO A 368 -1.25 -30.50 8.36
CA PRO A 368 -1.95 -31.76 8.24
C PRO A 368 -1.94 -32.26 6.79
N TYR A 369 -1.84 -33.56 6.62
CA TYR A 369 -1.96 -34.16 5.30
C TYR A 369 -3.38 -33.92 4.73
N ALA A 370 -3.45 -33.30 3.56
CA ALA A 370 -4.70 -33.13 2.85
C ALA A 370 -5.06 -34.42 2.11
N GLY A 371 -6.08 -35.14 2.56
CA GLY A 371 -6.66 -36.26 1.82
C GLY A 371 -7.29 -35.75 0.51
N TYR A 372 -7.13 -36.53 -0.55
CA TYR A 372 -7.71 -36.23 -1.87
C TYR A 372 -8.93 -37.11 -2.20
N GLU A 373 -9.32 -37.94 -1.27
CA GLU A 373 -10.45 -38.86 -1.42
C GLU A 373 -11.76 -38.10 -1.28
N ASP A 374 -12.74 -38.48 -2.08
CA ASP A 374 -14.12 -37.96 -2.07
C ASP A 374 -14.29 -36.45 -2.27
N LYS A 375 -13.40 -35.80 -3.03
CA LYS A 375 -13.50 -34.39 -3.37
C LYS A 375 -14.39 -34.21 -4.61
N ILE A 376 -15.60 -33.71 -4.39
CA ILE A 376 -16.54 -33.35 -5.46
C ILE A 376 -16.35 -31.88 -5.83
N PRO A 377 -16.27 -31.52 -7.13
CA PRO A 377 -16.26 -30.11 -7.53
C PRO A 377 -17.49 -29.37 -7.00
N CYS A 378 -17.30 -28.30 -6.26
CA CYS A 378 -18.39 -27.52 -5.64
C CYS A 378 -18.44 -26.06 -6.11
N GLY A 379 -17.53 -25.67 -7.02
CA GLY A 379 -17.39 -24.28 -7.44
C GLY A 379 -16.67 -23.43 -6.37
N ARG A 380 -16.53 -22.15 -6.64
CA ARG A 380 -15.97 -21.17 -5.72
C ARG A 380 -17.07 -20.47 -4.94
N VAL A 381 -16.92 -20.35 -3.65
CA VAL A 381 -17.81 -19.52 -2.82
C VAL A 381 -17.32 -18.07 -2.89
N GLU A 382 -18.20 -17.16 -3.29
CA GLU A 382 -17.85 -15.73 -3.37
C GLU A 382 -18.11 -15.04 -2.03
N VAL A 383 -17.19 -14.14 -1.65
CA VAL A 383 -17.35 -13.35 -0.42
C VAL A 383 -18.48 -12.34 -0.61
N ALA A 384 -19.47 -12.39 0.27
CA ALA A 384 -20.57 -11.44 0.24
C ALA A 384 -20.10 -10.02 0.54
N VAL A 385 -20.55 -9.08 -0.28
CA VAL A 385 -20.23 -7.65 -0.16
C VAL A 385 -21.49 -6.83 0.08
N ARG A 386 -21.35 -5.69 0.76
CA ARG A 386 -22.42 -4.72 0.95
C ARG A 386 -22.91 -4.18 -0.40
N ASP A 387 -24.21 -3.91 -0.49
CA ASP A 387 -24.79 -3.30 -1.70
C ASP A 387 -24.07 -1.99 -2.06
N ALA A 388 -23.83 -1.77 -3.35
CA ALA A 388 -23.06 -0.62 -3.83
C ALA A 388 -23.73 0.73 -3.51
N ALA A 389 -25.06 0.79 -3.52
CA ALA A 389 -25.80 2.01 -3.18
C ALA A 389 -25.72 2.37 -1.70
N ASP A 390 -25.41 1.39 -0.83
CA ASP A 390 -25.24 1.63 0.60
C ASP A 390 -23.77 1.82 0.98
N ARG A 391 -22.87 0.94 0.52
CA ARG A 391 -21.44 0.99 0.90
C ARG A 391 -20.71 2.25 0.43
N LYS A 392 -21.20 2.91 -0.63
CA LYS A 392 -20.65 4.18 -1.13
C LYS A 392 -20.95 5.40 -0.26
N LYS A 393 -21.79 5.28 0.77
CA LYS A 393 -22.21 6.39 1.64
C LYS A 393 -21.31 6.57 2.86
N ASP A 394 -20.46 5.59 3.16
CA ASP A 394 -19.63 5.55 4.37
C ASP A 394 -18.28 4.86 4.12
N PHE A 395 -17.41 4.89 5.13
CA PHE A 395 -16.11 4.21 5.12
C PHE A 395 -16.11 2.89 5.90
N GLU A 396 -17.29 2.32 6.19
CA GLU A 396 -17.41 1.03 6.84
C GLU A 396 -16.95 -0.12 5.93
N PRO A 397 -16.50 -1.25 6.49
CA PRO A 397 -16.03 -2.40 5.70
C PRO A 397 -17.03 -2.82 4.62
N ILE A 398 -16.52 -3.09 3.42
CA ILE A 398 -17.36 -3.46 2.27
C ILE A 398 -17.66 -4.95 2.18
N GLU A 399 -16.83 -5.81 2.79
CA GLU A 399 -16.98 -7.27 2.77
C GLU A 399 -17.51 -7.79 4.11
N TYR A 400 -18.51 -8.64 4.06
CA TYR A 400 -19.01 -9.33 5.25
C TYR A 400 -18.09 -10.47 5.71
N GLY A 401 -17.32 -11.08 4.79
CA GLY A 401 -16.55 -12.29 5.06
C GLY A 401 -17.39 -13.55 4.86
N PHE A 402 -16.79 -14.73 5.13
CA PHE A 402 -17.50 -16.01 5.10
C PHE A 402 -18.20 -16.32 6.42
N SER A 403 -19.37 -16.93 6.35
CA SER A 403 -19.91 -17.74 7.45
C SER A 403 -19.11 -19.04 7.62
N CYS A 404 -19.29 -19.71 8.77
CA CYS A 404 -18.68 -21.01 8.98
C CYS A 404 -19.10 -22.04 7.92
N GLU A 405 -20.37 -22.00 7.50
CA GLU A 405 -20.90 -22.91 6.49
C GLU A 405 -20.26 -22.67 5.11
N GLU A 406 -20.18 -21.41 4.69
CA GLU A 406 -19.53 -21.01 3.43
C GLU A 406 -18.04 -21.36 3.42
N ALA A 407 -17.34 -21.15 4.54
CA ALA A 407 -15.94 -21.51 4.67
C ALA A 407 -15.71 -23.02 4.64
N CYS A 408 -16.62 -23.82 5.17
CA CYS A 408 -16.56 -25.28 5.08
C CYS A 408 -16.91 -25.80 3.68
N GLN A 409 -17.75 -25.09 2.95
CA GLN A 409 -18.08 -25.42 1.57
C GLN A 409 -16.92 -25.14 0.63
N GLU A 410 -16.21 -23.99 0.80
CA GLU A 410 -15.06 -23.59 0.00
C GLU A 410 -13.86 -24.52 0.19
#